data_732746fcbc6aee14955d88a48c5b8829
#
_entry.id   732746fcbc6aee14955d88a48c5b8829
#
_cell.length_a   1.000
_cell.length_b   1.000
_cell.length_c   1.000
_cell.angle_alpha   90.00
_cell.angle_beta   90.00
_cell.angle_gamma   90.00
#
_symmetry.space_group_name_H-M   'P 1'
#
loop_
_entity.id
_entity.type
_entity.pdbx_description
1 polymer ?
#
loop_
_entity_poly.entity_id
_entity_poly.type
_entity_poly.pdbx_seq_one_letter_code
_entity_poly.pdbx_strand_id
1 'polypeptide(L)'
;SQGMYLYEPNAAIMKAAPFRLLTQRFGAKKIARNSNLYISDDWIEDFPGRRFRIVKIGGVKDFHHIEKANIAVRNFPLKADELRKKLKIKDGGDVYLFATTLSDGRKVLIETRKA
;
A
#
# COMPACT_ATOMS: atom_id res chain seq x y z
N SER A 1 13.41 0.02 10.22
CA SER A 1 13.56 0.40 8.83
C SER A 1 12.22 0.28 8.09
N GLN A 2 12.03 1.11 7.09
CA GLN A 2 10.85 1.06 6.24
C GLN A 2 11.04 -0.04 5.19
N GLY A 3 9.96 -0.75 4.87
CA GLY A 3 10.01 -1.73 3.80
C GLY A 3 10.24 -1.07 2.45
N MET A 4 10.87 -1.81 1.53
CA MET A 4 11.15 -1.37 0.16
C MET A 4 10.04 -1.75 -0.80
N TYR A 5 9.30 -2.80 -0.49
CA TYR A 5 8.27 -3.35 -1.36
C TYR A 5 6.94 -3.49 -0.63
N LEU A 6 5.87 -3.26 -1.36
CA LEU A 6 4.50 -3.36 -0.86
C LEU A 6 3.79 -4.48 -1.60
N TYR A 7 3.03 -5.26 -0.86
CA TYR A 7 2.30 -6.41 -1.41
C TYR A 7 0.83 -6.33 -1.02
N GLU A 8 -0.03 -6.63 -1.98
CA GLU A 8 -1.46 -6.76 -1.74
C GLU A 8 -1.87 -8.18 -2.12
N PRO A 9 -2.19 -9.03 -1.14
CA PRO A 9 -2.58 -10.41 -1.43
C PRO A 9 -3.82 -10.47 -2.30
N ASN A 10 -3.91 -11.48 -3.17
CA ASN A 10 -5.13 -11.65 -3.95
C ASN A 10 -6.28 -12.14 -3.06
N ALA A 11 -7.52 -11.98 -3.53
CA ALA A 11 -8.72 -12.26 -2.75
C ALA A 11 -8.81 -13.72 -2.30
N ALA A 12 -8.39 -14.66 -3.13
CA ALA A 12 -8.42 -16.08 -2.79
C ALA A 12 -7.52 -16.39 -1.61
N ILE A 13 -6.32 -15.81 -1.58
CA ILE A 13 -5.38 -16.00 -0.49
C ILE A 13 -5.91 -15.38 0.79
N MET A 14 -6.51 -14.20 0.70
CA MET A 14 -7.06 -13.53 1.89
C MET A 14 -8.16 -14.33 2.56
N LYS A 15 -8.95 -15.08 1.80
CA LYS A 15 -9.98 -15.95 2.35
C LYS A 15 -9.42 -17.25 2.91
N ALA A 16 -8.36 -17.78 2.30
CA ALA A 16 -7.87 -19.12 2.59
C ALA A 16 -6.77 -19.15 3.66
N ALA A 17 -6.02 -18.06 3.84
CA ALA A 17 -4.84 -18.08 4.72
C ALA A 17 -4.85 -16.89 5.68
N PRO A 18 -4.63 -17.13 6.99
CA PRO A 18 -4.45 -16.04 7.93
C PRO A 18 -3.15 -15.29 7.65
N PHE A 19 -3.13 -13.99 8.00
CA PHE A 19 -1.95 -13.15 7.79
C PHE A 19 -0.67 -13.73 8.40
N ARG A 20 -0.78 -14.48 9.51
CA ARG A 20 0.34 -15.12 10.16
C ARG A 20 1.07 -16.07 9.22
N LEU A 21 0.31 -16.83 8.46
CA LEU A 21 0.88 -17.77 7.50
C LEU A 21 1.64 -17.03 6.39
N LEU A 22 1.08 -15.94 5.90
CA LEU A 22 1.76 -15.11 4.89
C LEU A 22 3.07 -14.54 5.43
N THR A 23 3.06 -14.05 6.67
CA THR A 23 4.27 -13.52 7.31
C THR A 23 5.33 -14.60 7.47
N GLN A 24 4.96 -15.78 7.98
CA GLN A 24 5.90 -16.86 8.21
C GLN A 24 6.47 -17.43 6.91
N ARG A 25 5.60 -17.61 5.92
CA ARG A 25 6.03 -18.24 4.67
C ARG A 25 6.85 -17.32 3.79
N PHE A 26 6.46 -16.05 3.69
CA PHE A 26 7.06 -15.11 2.73
C PHE A 26 7.96 -14.05 3.36
N GLY A 27 7.96 -13.94 4.69
CA GLY A 27 8.78 -12.93 5.37
C GLY A 27 8.27 -11.51 5.27
N ALA A 28 7.07 -11.31 4.73
CA ALA A 28 6.46 -9.99 4.66
C ALA A 28 5.76 -9.66 5.98
N LYS A 29 5.77 -8.39 6.36
CA LYS A 29 5.10 -7.92 7.57
C LYS A 29 3.83 -7.18 7.21
N LYS A 30 2.74 -7.44 7.94
CA LYS A 30 1.50 -6.70 7.77
C LYS A 30 1.72 -5.26 8.24
N ILE A 31 1.29 -4.30 7.43
CA ILE A 31 1.56 -2.88 7.72
C ILE A 31 0.75 -2.36 8.91
N ALA A 32 -0.46 -2.91 9.10
CA ALA A 32 -1.33 -2.58 10.22
C ALA A 32 -2.41 -3.65 10.37
N ARG A 33 -3.01 -3.73 11.57
CA ARG A 33 -4.00 -4.75 11.90
C ARG A 33 -5.17 -4.78 10.90
N ASN A 34 -5.68 -3.61 10.54
CA ASN A 34 -6.88 -3.48 9.72
C ASN A 34 -6.59 -3.16 8.26
N SER A 35 -5.36 -3.38 7.81
CA SER A 35 -5.01 -3.21 6.40
C SER A 35 -4.60 -4.57 5.84
N ASN A 36 -4.86 -4.76 4.56
CA ASN A 36 -4.45 -5.98 3.86
C ASN A 36 -3.20 -5.73 3.02
N LEU A 37 -2.34 -4.85 3.53
CA LEU A 37 -1.09 -4.49 2.88
C LEU A 37 0.07 -5.06 3.68
N TYR A 38 1.06 -5.58 2.98
CA TYR A 38 2.26 -6.15 3.57
C TYR A 38 3.48 -5.45 3.01
N ILE A 39 4.55 -5.40 3.79
CA ILE A 39 5.82 -4.81 3.35
C ILE A 39 6.97 -5.77 3.59
N SER A 40 8.02 -5.62 2.79
CA SER A 40 9.24 -6.39 2.92
C SER A 40 10.41 -5.56 2.44
N ASP A 41 11.58 -5.75 3.05
CA ASP A 41 12.81 -5.11 2.59
C ASP A 41 13.35 -5.78 1.33
N ASP A 42 13.08 -7.08 1.18
CA ASP A 42 13.55 -7.86 0.04
C ASP A 42 12.41 -8.17 -0.91
N TRP A 43 12.75 -8.30 -2.20
CA TRP A 43 11.78 -8.69 -3.22
C TRP A 43 11.33 -10.14 -3.00
N ILE A 44 10.02 -10.35 -2.94
CA ILE A 44 9.43 -11.67 -2.81
C ILE A 44 8.82 -12.08 -4.15
N GLU A 45 9.54 -12.91 -4.89
CA GLU A 45 9.19 -13.26 -6.26
C GLU A 45 7.83 -13.95 -6.36
N ASP A 46 7.52 -14.83 -5.44
CA ASP A 46 6.35 -15.69 -5.50
C ASP A 46 5.22 -15.25 -4.55
N PHE A 47 5.23 -13.99 -4.08
CA PHE A 47 4.13 -13.52 -3.23
C PHE A 47 2.81 -13.56 -4.01
N PRO A 48 1.76 -14.17 -3.43
CA PRO A 48 0.48 -14.36 -4.14
C PRO A 48 -0.37 -13.10 -4.13
N GLY A 49 -0.16 -12.22 -5.11
CA GLY A 49 -0.88 -10.97 -5.21
C GLY A 49 -0.14 -9.95 -6.03
N ARG A 50 -0.57 -8.70 -5.92
CA ARG A 50 0.11 -7.59 -6.59
C ARG A 50 1.35 -7.18 -5.80
N ARG A 51 2.38 -6.76 -6.50
CA ARG A 51 3.68 -6.42 -5.93
C ARG A 51 4.11 -5.07 -6.45
N PHE A 52 4.57 -4.23 -5.53
CA PHE A 52 4.91 -2.84 -5.84
C PHE A 52 6.25 -2.48 -5.22
N ARG A 53 6.98 -1.58 -5.88
CA ARG A 53 8.17 -0.96 -5.33
C ARG A 53 7.77 0.35 -4.66
N ILE A 54 8.15 0.56 -3.42
CA ILE A 54 7.86 1.79 -2.67
C ILE A 54 8.83 2.88 -3.09
N VAL A 55 8.27 4.04 -3.45
CA VAL A 55 9.02 5.23 -3.81
C VAL A 55 9.10 6.20 -2.64
N LYS A 56 7.96 6.41 -1.94
CA LYS A 56 7.90 7.38 -0.86
C LYS A 56 6.76 7.06 0.09
N ILE A 57 7.01 7.25 1.38
CA ILE A 57 5.98 7.15 2.42
C ILE A 57 5.95 8.48 3.16
N GLY A 58 4.76 9.03 3.39
CA GLY A 58 4.63 10.29 4.10
C GLY A 58 3.18 10.64 4.37
N GLY A 59 2.94 11.85 4.87
CA GLY A 59 1.61 12.37 5.08
C GLY A 59 1.01 12.95 3.80
N VAL A 60 -0.28 13.28 3.85
CA VAL A 60 -0.99 13.83 2.68
C VAL A 60 -0.27 15.04 2.10
N LYS A 61 0.23 15.92 2.97
CA LYS A 61 0.91 17.17 2.56
C LYS A 61 2.16 16.93 1.71
N ASP A 62 2.73 15.73 1.75
CA ASP A 62 3.98 15.42 1.07
C ASP A 62 3.77 14.90 -0.36
N PHE A 63 2.53 14.90 -0.85
CA PHE A 63 2.21 14.25 -2.13
C PHE A 63 1.59 15.16 -3.17
N HIS A 64 1.80 16.47 -3.07
CA HIS A 64 1.30 17.42 -4.06
C HIS A 64 2.06 17.37 -5.40
N HIS A 65 3.17 16.64 -5.45
CA HIS A 65 3.96 16.48 -6.67
C HIS A 65 3.36 15.46 -7.66
N ILE A 66 2.40 14.65 -7.20
CA ILE A 66 1.82 13.61 -8.05
C ILE A 66 0.71 14.20 -8.91
N GLU A 67 0.86 14.12 -10.22
CA GLU A 67 -0.16 14.61 -11.15
C GLU A 67 -1.20 13.55 -11.49
N LYS A 68 -0.78 12.29 -11.54
CA LYS A 68 -1.62 11.18 -11.98
C LYS A 68 -1.28 9.92 -11.19
N ALA A 69 -2.30 9.22 -10.69
CA ALA A 69 -2.10 7.99 -9.94
C ALA A 69 -3.37 7.17 -9.85
N ASN A 70 -3.17 5.87 -9.65
CA ASN A 70 -4.23 4.96 -9.26
C ASN A 70 -4.27 4.98 -7.72
N ILE A 71 -5.38 5.43 -7.15
CA ILE A 71 -5.50 5.58 -5.69
C ILE A 71 -6.26 4.41 -5.10
N ALA A 72 -5.69 3.79 -4.08
CA ALA A 72 -6.32 2.73 -3.32
C ALA A 72 -6.30 3.08 -1.84
N VAL A 73 -7.47 3.01 -1.20
CA VAL A 73 -7.63 3.34 0.21
C VAL A 73 -7.82 2.05 1.01
N ARG A 74 -7.04 1.91 2.10
CA ARG A 74 -7.11 0.77 2.99
C ARG A 74 -7.04 1.29 4.43
N ASN A 75 -8.20 1.43 5.07
CA ASN A 75 -8.28 1.93 6.45
C ASN A 75 -7.75 3.36 6.58
N PHE A 76 -8.41 4.28 5.91
CA PHE A 76 -8.03 5.69 5.86
C PHE A 76 -9.29 6.55 5.98
N PRO A 77 -9.22 7.75 6.61
CA PRO A 77 -10.42 8.55 6.86
C PRO A 77 -11.06 9.19 5.61
N LEU A 78 -10.31 9.32 4.51
CA LEU A 78 -10.84 9.84 3.26
C LEU A 78 -11.08 8.70 2.27
N LYS A 79 -12.10 8.86 1.43
CA LYS A 79 -12.32 7.99 0.28
C LYS A 79 -11.36 8.36 -0.85
N ALA A 80 -11.17 7.44 -1.79
CA ALA A 80 -10.27 7.67 -2.92
C ALA A 80 -10.62 8.96 -3.69
N ASP A 81 -11.90 9.19 -3.96
CA ASP A 81 -12.34 10.38 -4.70
C ASP A 81 -12.07 11.68 -3.93
N GLU A 82 -12.25 11.64 -2.60
CA GLU A 82 -11.97 12.80 -1.75
C GLU A 82 -10.48 13.13 -1.75
N LEU A 83 -9.65 12.12 -1.65
CA LEU A 83 -8.20 12.27 -1.67
C LEU A 83 -7.72 12.79 -3.03
N ARG A 84 -8.31 12.27 -4.11
CA ARG A 84 -8.02 12.69 -5.47
C ARG A 84 -8.28 14.18 -5.66
N LYS A 85 -9.44 14.65 -5.18
CA LYS A 85 -9.80 16.06 -5.25
C LYS A 85 -8.86 16.92 -4.40
N LYS A 86 -8.55 16.48 -3.20
CA LYS A 86 -7.70 17.22 -2.28
C LYS A 86 -6.31 17.44 -2.85
N LEU A 87 -5.75 16.43 -3.49
CA LEU A 87 -4.40 16.46 -4.06
C LEU A 87 -4.38 16.85 -5.54
N LYS A 88 -5.55 17.02 -6.16
CA LYS A 88 -5.68 17.35 -7.59
C LYS A 88 -4.97 16.32 -8.48
N ILE A 89 -5.18 15.04 -8.19
CA ILE A 89 -4.55 13.93 -8.91
C ILE A 89 -5.52 13.39 -9.96
N LYS A 90 -5.04 13.24 -11.19
CA LYS A 90 -5.79 12.59 -12.27
C LYS A 90 -5.70 11.08 -12.11
N ASP A 91 -6.71 10.36 -12.59
CA ASP A 91 -6.77 8.91 -12.51
C ASP A 91 -5.88 8.24 -13.56
N GLY A 92 -5.25 7.13 -13.16
CA GLY A 92 -4.51 6.26 -14.07
C GLY A 92 -3.00 6.42 -13.98
N GLY A 93 -2.31 5.92 -15.00
CA GLY A 93 -0.84 6.00 -15.09
C GLY A 93 -0.12 4.90 -14.32
N ASP A 94 1.19 5.13 -14.11
CA ASP A 94 2.10 4.13 -13.54
C ASP A 94 2.26 4.19 -12.03
N VAL A 95 1.80 5.26 -11.40
CA VAL A 95 1.88 5.42 -9.95
C VAL A 95 0.67 4.76 -9.29
N TYR A 96 0.93 3.99 -8.24
CA TYR A 96 -0.10 3.44 -7.38
C TYR A 96 0.07 4.04 -6.00
N LEU A 97 -0.92 4.83 -5.59
CA LEU A 97 -0.88 5.56 -4.32
C LEU A 97 -1.82 4.90 -3.33
N PHE A 98 -1.26 4.33 -2.29
CA PHE A 98 -2.03 3.69 -1.22
C PHE A 98 -2.17 4.64 -0.05
N ALA A 99 -3.39 4.78 0.47
CA ALA A 99 -3.66 5.56 1.68
C ALA A 99 -4.08 4.59 2.77
N THR A 100 -3.39 4.63 3.90
CA THR A 100 -3.62 3.66 4.98
C THR A 100 -3.27 4.26 6.34
N THR A 101 -3.56 3.52 7.39
CA THR A 101 -3.20 3.87 8.76
C THR A 101 -2.22 2.83 9.29
N LEU A 102 -1.09 3.28 9.79
CA LEU A 102 -0.07 2.40 10.35
C LEU A 102 -0.47 1.91 11.76
N SER A 103 0.27 0.93 12.27
CA SER A 103 -0.02 0.35 13.58
C SER A 103 0.03 1.36 14.72
N ASP A 104 0.83 2.41 14.58
CA ASP A 104 0.92 3.48 15.58
C ASP A 104 -0.15 4.57 15.41
N GLY A 105 -1.08 4.39 14.47
CA GLY A 105 -2.16 5.33 14.23
C GLY A 105 -1.88 6.43 13.23
N ARG A 106 -0.65 6.52 12.71
CA ARG A 106 -0.33 7.55 11.71
C ARG A 106 -1.04 7.28 10.38
N LYS A 107 -1.62 8.35 9.82
CA LYS A 107 -2.28 8.32 8.51
C LYS A 107 -1.20 8.62 7.47
N VAL A 108 -0.96 7.68 6.57
CA VAL A 108 0.11 7.81 5.58
C VAL A 108 -0.37 7.53 4.16
N LEU A 109 0.33 8.12 3.22
CA LEU A 109 0.26 7.75 1.81
C LEU A 109 1.55 7.03 1.44
N ILE A 110 1.42 6.02 0.60
CA ILE A 110 2.55 5.23 0.10
C ILE A 110 2.52 5.31 -1.42
N GLU A 111 3.50 6.04 -1.96
CA GLU A 111 3.67 6.14 -3.40
C GLU A 111 4.46 4.94 -3.89
N THR A 112 3.90 4.23 -4.86
CA THR A 112 4.52 3.01 -5.38
C THR A 112 4.45 2.97 -6.90
N ARG A 113 5.25 2.07 -7.46
CA ARG A 113 5.18 1.68 -8.87
C ARG A 113 5.10 0.17 -8.94
N LYS A 114 4.38 -0.35 -9.93
CA LYS A 114 4.31 -1.79 -10.14
C LYS A 114 5.72 -2.33 -10.39
N ALA A 115 6.03 -3.40 -9.70
CA ALA A 115 7.35 -4.00 -9.81
C ALA A 115 7.35 -5.16 -10.78
#